data_43c4ca48b8f521703bea8d649b1aee8e
#
_entry.id   43c4ca48b8f521703bea8d649b1aee8e
#
_cell.length_a   1.000
_cell.length_b   1.000
_cell.length_c   1.000
_cell.angle_alpha   90.00
_cell.angle_beta   90.00
_cell.angle_gamma   90.00
#
_symmetry.space_group_name_H-M   'P 1'
#
loop_
_entity.id
_entity.type
_entity.pdbx_description
1 polymer ?
#
loop_
_entity_poly.entity_id
_entity_poly.type
_entity_poly.pdbx_seq_one_letter_code
_entity_poly.pdbx_strand_id
1 'polypeptide(L)'
;MEDKMMIIDPHVHMTSRTTDDYEAMAAAGVVAIIEPSFWLGQPRTQVGSFQDYFSSLVGWEPFRASQFGIKHYCTIGSKEANNEALAEQVIELLPLYLHKENVVAIGEIGYDDQTPAEDKFFRMQLDMAKELNMTVQVHTPHRDKKAGTIKSMEVCLEHGLDP
;
A
#
# COMPACT_ATOMS: atom_id res chain seq x y z
N MET A 1 8.18 -32.74 -17.23
CA MET A 1 7.66 -31.87 -16.17
C MET A 1 7.18 -30.62 -16.89
N GLU A 2 5.89 -30.33 -16.89
CA GLU A 2 5.42 -29.06 -17.40
C GLU A 2 6.00 -27.96 -16.52
N ASP A 3 6.63 -26.95 -17.11
CA ASP A 3 7.10 -25.77 -16.39
C ASP A 3 5.86 -25.08 -15.79
N LYS A 4 5.65 -25.26 -14.49
CA LYS A 4 4.55 -24.62 -13.79
C LYS A 4 4.83 -23.11 -13.79
N MET A 5 4.00 -22.35 -14.47
CA MET A 5 4.11 -20.88 -14.52
C MET A 5 4.06 -20.32 -13.08
N MET A 6 5.05 -19.54 -12.71
CA MET A 6 5.07 -18.80 -11.43
C MET A 6 4.55 -17.40 -11.67
N ILE A 7 3.53 -17.02 -10.90
CA ILE A 7 2.88 -15.70 -10.98
C ILE A 7 3.20 -14.92 -9.71
N ILE A 8 3.61 -13.67 -9.90
CA ILE A 8 3.70 -12.68 -8.83
C ILE A 8 2.63 -11.62 -9.12
N ASP A 9 1.72 -11.40 -8.17
CA ASP A 9 0.74 -10.32 -8.27
C ASP A 9 1.26 -9.10 -7.50
N PRO A 10 1.59 -8.00 -8.19
CA PRO A 10 2.19 -6.83 -7.55
C PRO A 10 1.17 -5.89 -6.88
N HIS A 11 -0.13 -6.16 -6.99
CA HIS A 11 -1.16 -5.28 -6.45
C HIS A 11 -2.49 -6.02 -6.21
N VAL A 12 -2.69 -6.52 -5.01
CA VAL A 12 -3.92 -7.21 -4.62
C VAL A 12 -4.32 -6.87 -3.19
N HIS A 13 -5.62 -6.75 -2.91
CA HIS A 13 -6.16 -6.47 -1.58
C HIS A 13 -6.79 -7.72 -0.97
N MET A 14 -6.00 -8.46 -0.20
CA MET A 14 -6.42 -9.73 0.42
C MET A 14 -7.24 -9.53 1.70
N THR A 15 -7.09 -8.39 2.36
CA THR A 15 -7.89 -8.03 3.55
C THR A 15 -9.40 -8.03 3.28
N SER A 16 -9.82 -7.83 2.03
CA SER A 16 -11.22 -7.86 1.60
C SER A 16 -11.66 -9.20 1.00
N ARG A 17 -10.78 -10.21 0.99
CA ARG A 17 -11.01 -11.51 0.35
C ARG A 17 -11.09 -12.63 1.36
N THR A 18 -11.70 -13.75 0.94
CA THR A 18 -11.83 -14.95 1.75
C THR A 18 -10.58 -15.84 1.62
N THR A 19 -10.51 -16.87 2.45
CA THR A 19 -9.45 -17.88 2.40
C THR A 19 -9.48 -18.69 1.11
N ASP A 20 -10.65 -18.88 0.53
CA ASP A 20 -10.85 -19.60 -0.73
C ASP A 20 -10.16 -18.88 -1.92
N ASP A 21 -10.03 -17.56 -1.85
CA ASP A 21 -9.28 -16.79 -2.85
C ASP A 21 -7.78 -17.16 -2.83
N TYR A 22 -7.18 -17.36 -1.65
CA TYR A 22 -5.80 -17.83 -1.54
C TYR A 22 -5.63 -19.23 -2.14
N GLU A 23 -6.57 -20.15 -1.91
CA GLU A 23 -6.56 -21.47 -2.50
C GLU A 23 -6.62 -21.41 -4.03
N ALA A 24 -7.55 -20.61 -4.58
CA ALA A 24 -7.69 -20.39 -6.01
C ALA A 24 -6.43 -19.76 -6.64
N MET A 25 -5.83 -18.77 -5.99
CA MET A 25 -4.58 -18.13 -6.43
C MET A 25 -3.42 -19.14 -6.45
N ALA A 26 -3.26 -19.94 -5.41
CA ALA A 26 -2.23 -20.98 -5.34
C ALA A 26 -2.41 -22.04 -6.45
N ALA A 27 -3.65 -22.45 -6.68
CA ALA A 27 -3.99 -23.39 -7.77
C ALA A 27 -3.65 -22.82 -9.15
N ALA A 28 -3.85 -21.49 -9.34
CA ALA A 28 -3.49 -20.79 -10.58
C ALA A 28 -1.98 -20.58 -10.76
N GLY A 29 -1.16 -20.83 -9.73
CA GLY A 29 0.30 -20.68 -9.80
C GLY A 29 0.84 -19.37 -9.22
N VAL A 30 0.03 -18.63 -8.47
CA VAL A 30 0.51 -17.46 -7.72
C VAL A 30 1.43 -17.92 -6.59
N VAL A 31 2.64 -17.40 -6.56
CA VAL A 31 3.67 -17.75 -5.57
C VAL A 31 4.02 -16.60 -4.63
N ALA A 32 3.73 -15.36 -5.04
CA ALA A 32 3.93 -14.17 -4.21
C ALA A 32 2.94 -13.08 -4.58
N ILE A 33 2.62 -12.25 -3.60
CA ILE A 33 1.73 -11.10 -3.76
C ILE A 33 2.29 -9.89 -3.01
N ILE A 34 1.91 -8.69 -3.49
CA ILE A 34 2.13 -7.43 -2.77
C ILE A 34 0.76 -6.82 -2.48
N GLU A 35 0.45 -6.64 -1.21
CA GLU A 35 -0.78 -5.99 -0.75
C GLU A 35 -0.51 -4.57 -0.30
N PRO A 36 -0.96 -3.55 -1.05
CA PRO A 36 -0.85 -2.17 -0.59
C PRO A 36 -1.81 -1.89 0.56
N SER A 37 -1.38 -1.03 1.49
CA SER A 37 -2.26 -0.54 2.53
C SER A 37 -3.33 0.35 1.92
N PHE A 38 -4.53 -0.18 1.88
CA PHE A 38 -5.72 0.49 1.38
C PHE A 38 -6.93 -0.02 2.15
N TRP A 39 -7.79 0.88 2.61
CA TRP A 39 -9.04 0.48 3.24
C TRP A 39 -10.17 0.47 2.23
N LEU A 40 -10.92 -0.61 2.22
CA LEU A 40 -12.17 -0.72 1.48
C LEU A 40 -13.35 -0.42 2.41
N GLY A 41 -14.31 0.35 1.91
CA GLY A 41 -15.55 0.65 2.63
C GLY A 41 -15.45 1.89 3.51
N GLN A 42 -15.87 1.77 4.77
CA GLN A 42 -15.98 2.89 5.70
C GLN A 42 -14.61 3.51 6.01
N PRO A 43 -14.45 4.84 5.87
CA PRO A 43 -13.22 5.53 6.25
C PRO A 43 -12.85 5.28 7.72
N ARG A 44 -11.58 5.14 8.00
CA ARG A 44 -11.06 5.00 9.36
C ARG A 44 -11.07 6.36 10.04
N THR A 45 -11.49 6.40 11.29
CA THR A 45 -11.66 7.66 12.03
C THR A 45 -10.76 7.76 13.27
N GLN A 46 -9.99 6.71 13.55
CA GLN A 46 -9.15 6.61 14.73
C GLN A 46 -7.77 6.05 14.37
N VAL A 47 -6.71 6.57 14.98
CA VAL A 47 -5.34 6.08 14.79
C VAL A 47 -5.23 4.58 15.09
N GLY A 48 -5.86 4.11 16.16
CA GLY A 48 -5.86 2.69 16.54
C GLY A 48 -6.35 1.77 15.43
N SER A 49 -7.33 2.21 14.62
CA SER A 49 -7.82 1.41 13.51
C SER A 49 -6.83 1.29 12.34
N PHE A 50 -5.93 2.26 12.18
CA PHE A 50 -4.79 2.15 11.26
C PHE A 50 -3.71 1.23 11.82
N GLN A 51 -3.42 1.32 13.13
CA GLN A 51 -2.45 0.43 13.79
C GLN A 51 -2.88 -1.04 13.68
N ASP A 52 -4.14 -1.35 13.95
CA ASP A 52 -4.68 -2.71 13.81
C ASP A 52 -4.57 -3.20 12.37
N TYR A 53 -4.88 -2.34 11.41
CA TYR A 53 -4.80 -2.67 9.99
C TYR A 53 -3.35 -2.91 9.54
N PHE A 54 -2.42 -2.03 9.87
CA PHE A 54 -1.01 -2.21 9.54
C PHE A 54 -0.44 -3.47 10.22
N SER A 55 -0.84 -3.72 11.47
CA SER A 55 -0.46 -4.94 12.18
C SER A 55 -0.98 -6.20 11.49
N SER A 56 -2.19 -6.14 10.94
CA SER A 56 -2.74 -7.24 10.13
C SER A 56 -1.91 -7.48 8.86
N LEU A 57 -1.54 -6.42 8.13
CA LEU A 57 -0.75 -6.54 6.91
C LEU A 57 0.66 -7.11 7.15
N VAL A 58 1.29 -6.77 8.29
CA VAL A 58 2.65 -7.25 8.57
C VAL A 58 2.68 -8.59 9.29
N GLY A 59 1.57 -9.06 9.86
CA GLY A 59 1.52 -10.29 10.68
C GLY A 59 0.49 -11.30 10.21
N TRP A 60 -0.79 -10.94 10.23
CA TRP A 60 -1.88 -11.88 9.96
C TRP A 60 -1.97 -12.31 8.49
N GLU A 61 -1.90 -11.37 7.55
CA GLU A 61 -2.01 -11.70 6.12
C GLU A 61 -0.84 -12.55 5.63
N PRO A 62 0.43 -12.30 6.01
CA PRO A 62 1.53 -13.23 5.70
C PRO A 62 1.29 -14.64 6.24
N PHE A 63 0.72 -14.77 7.44
CA PHE A 63 0.38 -16.06 7.99
C PHE A 63 -0.72 -16.76 7.16
N ARG A 64 -1.80 -16.06 6.81
CA ARG A 64 -2.86 -16.62 5.94
C ARG A 64 -2.31 -17.11 4.60
N ALA A 65 -1.54 -16.27 3.92
CA ALA A 65 -0.95 -16.59 2.61
C ALA A 65 -0.01 -17.81 2.69
N SER A 66 0.78 -17.91 3.75
CA SER A 66 1.73 -19.01 3.94
C SER A 66 1.07 -20.38 4.02
N GLN A 67 -0.18 -20.46 4.47
CA GLN A 67 -0.95 -21.71 4.53
C GLN A 67 -1.20 -22.30 3.13
N PHE A 68 -1.08 -21.47 2.08
CA PHE A 68 -1.25 -21.84 0.67
C PHE A 68 0.07 -21.80 -0.12
N GLY A 69 1.20 -21.64 0.57
CA GLY A 69 2.51 -21.55 -0.06
C GLY A 69 2.75 -20.25 -0.83
N ILE A 70 1.96 -19.21 -0.56
CA ILE A 70 2.10 -17.86 -1.16
C ILE A 70 2.90 -16.97 -0.20
N LYS A 71 3.92 -16.28 -0.72
CA LYS A 71 4.62 -15.22 0.02
C LYS A 71 3.81 -13.94 -0.04
N HIS A 72 3.51 -13.37 1.11
CA HIS A 72 2.81 -12.10 1.22
C HIS A 72 3.80 -10.99 1.58
N TYR A 73 3.89 -10.01 0.70
CA TYR A 73 4.53 -8.73 0.95
C TYR A 73 3.46 -7.65 1.04
N CYS A 74 3.78 -6.51 1.64
CA CYS A 74 2.87 -5.38 1.69
C CYS A 74 3.61 -4.06 1.50
N THR A 75 2.84 -3.02 1.23
CA THR A 75 3.30 -1.65 1.30
C THR A 75 2.52 -0.93 2.40
N ILE A 76 3.15 -0.04 3.13
CA ILE A 76 2.56 0.69 4.25
C ILE A 76 2.59 2.18 3.95
N GLY A 77 1.43 2.80 3.90
CA GLY A 77 1.23 4.21 3.62
C GLY A 77 -0.20 4.64 3.91
N SER A 78 -0.52 5.90 3.67
CA SER A 78 -1.86 6.42 3.90
C SER A 78 -2.26 7.46 2.86
N LYS A 79 -3.52 7.41 2.43
CA LYS A 79 -4.18 8.45 1.64
C LYS A 79 -5.17 9.27 2.47
N GLU A 80 -5.18 9.09 3.79
CA GLU A 80 -6.04 9.91 4.65
C GLU A 80 -5.63 11.37 4.59
N ALA A 81 -6.55 12.22 4.19
CA ALA A 81 -6.37 13.66 4.08
C ALA A 81 -7.62 14.45 4.46
N ASN A 82 -8.76 13.77 4.68
CA ASN A 82 -10.01 14.43 5.06
C ASN A 82 -9.98 14.96 6.48
N ASN A 83 -9.18 14.34 7.35
CA ASN A 83 -8.91 14.80 8.70
C ASN A 83 -7.40 14.94 8.86
N GLU A 84 -6.89 16.17 8.70
CA GLU A 84 -5.44 16.44 8.75
C GLU A 84 -4.80 16.01 10.07
N ALA A 85 -5.47 16.23 11.21
CA ALA A 85 -4.94 15.83 12.51
C ALA A 85 -4.80 14.29 12.64
N LEU A 86 -5.71 13.54 12.03
CA LEU A 86 -5.62 12.09 11.96
C LEU A 86 -4.52 11.66 10.98
N ALA A 87 -4.45 12.30 9.82
CA ALA A 87 -3.45 12.01 8.80
C ALA A 87 -2.02 12.20 9.33
N GLU A 88 -1.75 13.31 10.07
CA GLU A 88 -0.47 13.56 10.72
C GLU A 88 -0.09 12.43 11.69
N GLN A 89 -1.01 12.05 12.57
CA GLN A 89 -0.78 10.96 13.52
C GLN A 89 -0.54 9.61 12.83
N VAL A 90 -1.24 9.34 11.72
CA VAL A 90 -1.04 8.10 10.95
C VAL A 90 0.33 8.09 10.28
N ILE A 91 0.78 9.21 9.71
CA ILE A 91 2.12 9.30 9.09
C ILE A 91 3.22 9.11 10.14
N GLU A 92 3.05 9.66 11.35
CA GLU A 92 3.98 9.44 12.46
C GLU A 92 4.12 7.96 12.88
N LEU A 93 3.12 7.13 12.59
CA LEU A 93 3.17 5.69 12.87
C LEU A 93 3.95 4.89 11.82
N LEU A 94 4.04 5.36 10.57
CA LEU A 94 4.58 4.56 9.47
C LEU A 94 5.98 3.98 9.77
N PRO A 95 6.93 4.72 10.37
CA PRO A 95 8.26 4.19 10.67
C PRO A 95 8.25 2.94 11.54
N LEU A 96 7.22 2.73 12.39
CA LEU A 96 7.10 1.53 13.23
C LEU A 96 6.88 0.25 12.42
N TYR A 97 6.36 0.39 11.20
CA TYR A 97 6.00 -0.72 10.31
C TYR A 97 6.96 -0.87 9.13
N LEU A 98 7.55 0.23 8.64
CA LEU A 98 8.37 0.25 7.43
C LEU A 98 9.63 -0.63 7.51
N HIS A 99 10.10 -0.95 8.72
CA HIS A 99 11.26 -1.82 8.93
C HIS A 99 10.91 -3.31 9.04
N LYS A 100 9.65 -3.69 8.86
CA LYS A 100 9.25 -5.10 8.89
C LYS A 100 9.68 -5.81 7.61
N GLU A 101 10.12 -7.06 7.74
CA GLU A 101 10.73 -7.85 6.65
C GLU A 101 9.85 -7.97 5.40
N ASN A 102 8.53 -8.02 5.59
CA ASN A 102 7.58 -8.15 4.48
C ASN A 102 7.06 -6.81 3.92
N VAL A 103 7.55 -5.68 4.42
CA VAL A 103 7.21 -4.35 3.91
C VAL A 103 8.21 -3.95 2.84
N VAL A 104 7.76 -3.82 1.60
CA VAL A 104 8.64 -3.62 0.44
C VAL A 104 8.61 -2.20 -0.12
N ALA A 105 7.63 -1.37 0.26
CA ALA A 105 7.51 0.01 -0.20
C ALA A 105 6.65 0.85 0.74
N ILE A 106 6.69 2.17 0.58
CA ILE A 106 5.70 3.09 1.13
C ILE A 106 4.54 3.19 0.14
N GLY A 107 3.32 2.87 0.59
CA GLY A 107 2.12 2.89 -0.25
C GLY A 107 0.92 2.16 0.38
N GLU A 108 -0.24 2.36 -0.13
CA GLU A 108 -0.62 3.11 -1.31
C GLU A 108 -0.74 4.60 -0.95
N ILE A 109 -0.06 5.49 -1.67
CA ILE A 109 -0.05 6.94 -1.44
C ILE A 109 -0.42 7.69 -2.72
N GLY A 110 -0.90 8.92 -2.63
CA GLY A 110 -1.25 9.71 -3.81
C GLY A 110 -2.61 10.41 -3.68
N TYR A 111 -3.19 10.77 -4.82
CA TYR A 111 -4.38 11.59 -4.91
C TYR A 111 -5.66 10.78 -5.18
N ASP A 112 -6.77 11.20 -4.56
CA ASP A 112 -8.13 10.84 -4.96
C ASP A 112 -8.86 12.05 -5.59
N ASP A 113 -8.90 13.20 -4.90
CA ASP A 113 -9.57 14.42 -5.32
C ASP A 113 -8.60 15.58 -5.62
N GLN A 114 -7.29 15.33 -5.52
CA GLN A 114 -6.20 16.28 -5.80
C GLN A 114 -6.27 17.55 -4.94
N THR A 115 -6.70 17.43 -3.70
CA THR A 115 -6.81 18.52 -2.74
C THR A 115 -5.42 18.98 -2.24
N PRO A 116 -5.32 20.21 -1.68
CA PRO A 116 -4.09 20.64 -1.03
C PRO A 116 -3.66 19.77 0.15
N ALA A 117 -4.61 19.21 0.91
CA ALA A 117 -4.32 18.29 2.00
C ALA A 117 -3.72 16.98 1.49
N GLU A 118 -4.28 16.38 0.42
CA GLU A 118 -3.69 15.20 -0.22
C GLU A 118 -2.28 15.48 -0.72
N ASP A 119 -2.04 16.65 -1.33
CA ASP A 119 -0.72 17.06 -1.80
C ASP A 119 0.29 17.13 -0.65
N LYS A 120 -0.09 17.75 0.49
CA LYS A 120 0.73 17.84 1.69
C LYS A 120 1.16 16.44 2.18
N PHE A 121 0.20 15.55 2.39
CA PHE A 121 0.46 14.23 2.97
C PHE A 121 1.11 13.26 1.98
N PHE A 122 0.87 13.43 0.70
CA PHE A 122 1.60 12.71 -0.34
C PHE A 122 3.08 13.07 -0.32
N ARG A 123 3.42 14.37 -0.35
CA ARG A 123 4.80 14.85 -0.29
C ARG A 123 5.54 14.42 0.97
N MET A 124 4.89 14.48 2.14
CA MET A 124 5.49 14.00 3.39
C MET A 124 5.93 12.53 3.30
N GLN A 125 5.14 11.69 2.65
CA GLN A 125 5.47 10.26 2.48
C GLN A 125 6.52 10.02 1.39
N LEU A 126 6.60 10.87 0.37
CA LEU A 126 7.68 10.85 -0.61
C LEU A 126 9.03 11.27 0.03
N ASP A 127 9.03 12.28 0.88
CA ASP A 127 10.21 12.68 1.64
C ASP A 127 10.69 11.54 2.54
N MET A 128 9.77 10.89 3.24
CA MET A 128 10.08 9.70 4.07
C MET A 128 10.67 8.56 3.23
N ALA A 129 10.11 8.30 2.04
CA ALA A 129 10.62 7.26 1.13
C ALA A 129 12.06 7.57 0.69
N LYS A 130 12.34 8.83 0.38
CA LYS A 130 13.68 9.29 0.02
C LYS A 130 14.67 9.14 1.19
N GLU A 131 14.29 9.56 2.40
CA GLU A 131 15.12 9.44 3.59
C GLU A 131 15.45 7.97 3.93
N LEU A 132 14.48 7.07 3.75
CA LEU A 132 14.62 5.64 4.03
C LEU A 132 15.15 4.85 2.85
N ASN A 133 15.36 5.47 1.69
CA ASN A 133 15.73 4.82 0.43
C ASN A 133 14.76 3.67 0.07
N MET A 134 13.47 3.93 0.20
CA MET A 134 12.40 2.98 -0.09
C MET A 134 11.68 3.32 -1.39
N THR A 135 11.23 2.29 -2.08
CA THR A 135 10.30 2.41 -3.23
C THR A 135 8.95 2.95 -2.75
N VAL A 136 8.20 3.59 -3.66
CA VAL A 136 6.83 4.02 -3.41
C VAL A 136 5.85 3.30 -4.33
N GLN A 137 4.64 3.06 -3.82
CA GLN A 137 3.52 2.59 -4.62
C GLN A 137 2.45 3.67 -4.67
N VAL A 138 2.24 4.24 -5.86
CA VAL A 138 1.43 5.43 -6.05
C VAL A 138 0.03 5.07 -6.55
N HIS A 139 -0.98 5.57 -5.84
CA HIS A 139 -2.37 5.54 -6.26
C HIS A 139 -2.65 6.57 -7.35
N THR A 140 -3.41 6.20 -8.35
CA THR A 140 -3.89 7.12 -9.37
C THR A 140 -5.38 7.41 -9.18
N PRO A 141 -5.81 8.68 -9.18
CA PRO A 141 -7.17 9.05 -8.82
C PRO A 141 -8.22 8.49 -9.78
N HIS A 142 -9.43 8.25 -9.28
CA HIS A 142 -10.55 7.84 -10.10
C HIS A 142 -11.11 8.99 -10.92
N ARG A 143 -11.16 10.20 -10.34
CA ARG A 143 -11.63 11.43 -11.00
C ARG A 143 -10.48 12.12 -11.69
N ASP A 144 -10.75 12.65 -12.88
CA ASP A 144 -9.73 13.30 -13.73
C ASP A 144 -8.40 12.51 -13.76
N LYS A 145 -8.52 11.22 -14.01
CA LYS A 145 -7.43 10.25 -13.89
C LYS A 145 -6.18 10.66 -14.65
N LYS A 146 -6.34 11.23 -15.86
CA LYS A 146 -5.20 11.66 -16.68
C LYS A 146 -4.42 12.79 -16.00
N ALA A 147 -5.10 13.86 -15.60
CA ALA A 147 -4.45 15.00 -14.95
C ALA A 147 -3.82 14.60 -13.61
N GLY A 148 -4.55 13.81 -12.79
CA GLY A 148 -4.04 13.34 -11.51
C GLY A 148 -2.87 12.38 -11.63
N THR A 149 -2.84 11.52 -12.65
CA THR A 149 -1.67 10.66 -12.91
C THR A 149 -0.46 11.50 -13.32
N ILE A 150 -0.63 12.48 -14.21
CA ILE A 150 0.46 13.38 -14.62
C ILE A 150 0.99 14.14 -13.39
N LYS A 151 0.09 14.72 -12.58
CA LYS A 151 0.48 15.43 -11.36
C LYS A 151 1.23 14.50 -10.38
N SER A 152 0.79 13.25 -10.20
CA SER A 152 1.50 12.28 -9.35
C SER A 152 2.93 12.03 -9.83
N MET A 153 3.10 11.86 -11.15
CA MET A 153 4.43 11.68 -11.76
C MET A 153 5.33 12.91 -11.57
N GLU A 154 4.79 14.12 -11.81
CA GLU A 154 5.52 15.38 -11.62
C GLU A 154 6.00 15.52 -10.17
N VAL A 155 5.13 15.26 -9.19
CA VAL A 155 5.47 15.35 -7.78
C VAL A 155 6.50 14.29 -7.37
N CYS A 156 6.44 13.07 -7.90
CA CYS A 156 7.47 12.05 -7.66
C CYS A 156 8.84 12.50 -8.22
N LEU A 157 8.87 13.03 -9.42
CA LEU A 157 10.10 13.54 -10.06
C LEU A 157 10.70 14.73 -9.29
N GLU A 158 9.86 15.65 -8.78
CA GLU A 158 10.30 16.75 -7.90
C GLU A 158 11.03 16.25 -6.65
N HIS A 159 10.64 15.08 -6.13
CA HIS A 159 11.30 14.44 -4.97
C HIS A 159 12.49 13.56 -5.36
N GLY A 160 12.83 13.48 -6.68
CA GLY A 160 13.92 12.66 -7.18
C GLY A 160 13.62 11.16 -7.17
N LEU A 161 12.35 10.80 -7.19
CA LEU A 161 11.87 9.42 -7.35
C LEU A 161 11.52 9.20 -8.81
N ASP A 162 12.31 8.36 -9.48
CA ASP A 162 12.15 8.03 -10.89
C ASP A 162 11.26 6.78 -11.00
N PRO A 163 10.20 6.76 -11.86
CA PRO A 163 9.29 5.64 -12.00
C PRO A 163 9.90 4.39 -12.64
#